data_676649b1349b67496704442d43346f64
#
_entry.id   676649b1349b67496704442d43346f64
#
_cell.length_a   1.000
_cell.length_b   1.000
_cell.length_c   1.000
_cell.angle_alpha   90.00
_cell.angle_beta   90.00
_cell.angle_gamma   90.00
#
_symmetry.space_group_name_H-M   'P 1'
#
loop_
_entity.id
_entity.type
_entity.pdbx_description
1 polymer ?
#
loop_
_entity_poly.entity_id
_entity_poly.type
_entity_poly.pdbx_seq_one_letter_code
_entity_poly.pdbx_strand_id
1 'polypeptide(L)'
;MDPDLNKYDLNNRVTHHQVMADEDWHSAYREAWQSFYGLDHVRTILRLTAAHPQGRPHTTLTTLLWFKLMTMFEGVHPLEGGAFRRKSRRDRRYGLPSESPFVFYPRYARETADKARGYWSVYRKARVILKEVLNATDRRTYSDIAIAPSSEDEFDRLDLYHATAGGEEALAYKRRQDRLGRV
;
A
#
# COMPACT_ATOMS: atom_id res chain seq x y z
N MET A 1 -20.05 12.12 10.63
CA MET A 1 -20.08 11.45 9.31
C MET A 1 -20.35 12.51 8.25
N ASP A 2 -19.65 12.44 7.12
CA ASP A 2 -19.88 13.35 5.99
C ASP A 2 -21.20 12.98 5.30
N PRO A 3 -22.12 13.93 5.04
CA PRO A 3 -23.39 13.64 4.37
C PRO A 3 -23.26 13.37 2.87
N ASP A 4 -22.12 13.68 2.27
CA ASP A 4 -21.86 13.43 0.85
C ASP A 4 -21.44 11.97 0.63
N LEU A 5 -22.37 11.15 0.18
CA LEU A 5 -22.16 9.73 -0.09
C LEU A 5 -21.12 9.46 -1.19
N ASN A 6 -20.82 10.43 -2.05
CA ASN A 6 -19.79 10.28 -3.08
C ASN A 6 -18.36 10.27 -2.49
N LYS A 7 -18.20 10.65 -1.24
CA LYS A 7 -16.92 10.60 -0.52
C LYS A 7 -16.67 9.28 0.21
N TYR A 8 -17.63 8.34 0.18
CA TYR A 8 -17.46 7.02 0.82
C TYR A 8 -16.65 6.07 -0.10
N ASP A 9 -15.44 6.47 -0.40
CA ASP A 9 -14.46 5.72 -1.17
C ASP A 9 -13.18 5.46 -0.34
N LEU A 10 -12.18 4.83 -0.94
CA LEU A 10 -10.92 4.52 -0.26
C LEU A 10 -9.94 5.71 -0.19
N ASN A 11 -10.27 6.84 -0.79
CA ASN A 11 -9.40 8.02 -0.85
C ASN A 11 -9.87 9.16 0.05
N ASN A 12 -11.13 9.17 0.43
CA ASN A 12 -11.73 10.25 1.18
C ASN A 12 -11.99 9.84 2.64
N ARG A 13 -11.71 10.76 3.54
CA ARG A 13 -12.06 10.63 4.93
C ARG A 13 -13.52 11.08 5.14
N VAL A 14 -14.32 10.22 5.72
CA VAL A 14 -15.76 10.46 5.96
C VAL A 14 -16.12 10.71 7.42
N THR A 15 -15.16 10.55 8.32
CA THR A 15 -15.33 10.79 9.77
C THR A 15 -14.17 11.62 10.30
N HIS A 16 -14.42 12.43 11.35
CA HIS A 16 -13.35 13.13 12.08
C HIS A 16 -12.71 12.19 13.08
N HIS A 17 -11.39 12.29 13.22
CA HIS A 17 -10.67 11.65 14.31
C HIS A 17 -10.80 12.51 15.57
N GLN A 18 -10.98 11.87 16.74
CA GLN A 18 -11.22 12.63 17.99
C GLN A 18 -10.03 13.46 18.46
N VAL A 19 -8.81 13.05 18.13
CA VAL A 19 -7.57 13.63 18.65
C VAL A 19 -6.69 14.22 17.55
N MET A 20 -6.77 13.68 16.32
CA MET A 20 -5.91 14.06 15.21
C MET A 20 -6.60 15.10 14.32
N ALA A 21 -5.91 16.16 13.94
CA ALA A 21 -6.40 17.11 12.95
C ALA A 21 -6.55 16.44 11.57
N ASP A 22 -7.42 17.00 10.72
CA ASP A 22 -7.73 16.44 9.42
C ASP A 22 -6.54 16.40 8.47
N GLU A 23 -5.71 17.43 8.53
CA GLU A 23 -4.47 17.56 7.76
C GLU A 23 -3.44 16.52 8.18
N ASP A 24 -3.30 16.30 9.50
CA ASP A 24 -2.39 15.29 10.06
C ASP A 24 -2.83 13.88 9.65
N TRP A 25 -4.14 13.61 9.68
CA TRP A 25 -4.68 12.35 9.22
C TRP A 25 -4.36 12.10 7.73
N HIS A 26 -4.58 13.11 6.88
CA HIS A 26 -4.26 13.00 5.45
C HIS A 26 -2.76 12.84 5.19
N SER A 27 -1.92 13.48 6.00
CA SER A 27 -0.47 13.33 5.90
C SER A 27 -0.05 11.93 6.28
N ALA A 28 -0.51 11.44 7.44
CA ALA A 28 -0.23 10.10 7.93
C ALA A 28 -0.71 9.02 6.94
N TYR A 29 -1.90 9.18 6.37
CA TYR A 29 -2.42 8.27 5.35
C TYR A 29 -1.51 8.20 4.11
N ARG A 30 -1.10 9.37 3.58
CA ARG A 30 -0.19 9.41 2.42
C ARG A 30 1.19 8.86 2.74
N GLU A 31 1.73 9.17 3.90
CA GLU A 31 3.02 8.65 4.36
C GLU A 31 2.99 7.14 4.53
N ALA A 32 1.91 6.58 5.09
CA ALA A 32 1.72 5.14 5.20
C ALA A 32 1.77 4.45 3.82
N TRP A 33 1.08 4.98 2.81
CA TRP A 33 1.12 4.47 1.45
C TRP A 33 2.51 4.58 0.81
N GLN A 34 3.19 5.72 0.99
CA GLN A 34 4.52 5.93 0.43
C GLN A 34 5.56 5.00 1.07
N SER A 35 5.48 4.82 2.39
CA SER A 35 6.35 3.90 3.14
C SER A 35 6.09 2.46 2.75
N PHE A 36 4.83 2.02 2.78
CA PHE A 36 4.45 0.63 2.50
C PHE A 36 4.84 0.20 1.08
N TYR A 37 4.69 1.07 0.07
CA TYR A 37 5.15 0.80 -1.29
C TYR A 37 6.52 1.43 -1.60
N GLY A 38 7.31 1.75 -0.58
CA GLY A 38 8.72 2.14 -0.72
C GLY A 38 9.56 1.04 -1.39
N LEU A 39 10.62 1.42 -2.09
CA LEU A 39 11.47 0.43 -2.77
C LEU A 39 12.18 -0.51 -1.79
N ASP A 40 12.44 -0.06 -0.57
CA ASP A 40 13.05 -0.89 0.47
C ASP A 40 12.07 -1.96 0.96
N HIS A 41 10.81 -1.60 1.19
CA HIS A 41 9.79 -2.58 1.52
C HIS A 41 9.52 -3.55 0.36
N VAL A 42 9.51 -3.07 -0.89
CA VAL A 42 9.47 -3.93 -2.09
C VAL A 42 10.63 -4.93 -2.10
N ARG A 43 11.85 -4.50 -1.73
CA ARG A 43 13.01 -5.40 -1.60
C ARG A 43 12.77 -6.48 -0.56
N THR A 44 12.29 -6.12 0.62
CA THR A 44 11.95 -7.07 1.70
C THR A 44 10.94 -8.11 1.24
N ILE A 45 9.80 -7.68 0.65
CA ILE A 45 8.78 -8.60 0.15
C ILE A 45 9.33 -9.53 -0.93
N LEU A 46 10.16 -9.01 -1.84
CA LEU A 46 10.78 -9.84 -2.88
C LEU A 46 11.76 -10.85 -2.31
N ARG A 47 12.55 -10.49 -1.28
CA ARG A 47 13.45 -11.42 -0.58
C ARG A 47 12.66 -12.53 0.10
N LEU A 48 11.61 -12.20 0.83
CA LEU A 48 10.71 -13.17 1.47
C LEU A 48 10.06 -14.10 0.43
N THR A 49 9.55 -13.53 -0.66
CA THR A 49 8.95 -14.32 -1.74
C THR A 49 9.99 -15.24 -2.41
N ALA A 50 11.24 -14.77 -2.58
CA ALA A 50 12.30 -15.55 -3.20
C ALA A 50 12.83 -16.66 -2.27
N ALA A 51 12.73 -16.49 -0.96
CA ALA A 51 13.08 -17.51 0.04
C ALA A 51 12.07 -18.65 0.07
N HIS A 52 10.78 -18.34 -0.16
CA HIS A 52 9.72 -19.35 -0.13
C HIS A 52 9.84 -20.32 -1.31
N PRO A 53 9.70 -21.66 -1.10
CA PRO A 53 9.86 -22.66 -2.16
C PRO A 53 8.91 -22.49 -3.35
N GLN A 54 7.66 -22.06 -3.09
CA GLN A 54 6.63 -21.82 -4.10
C GLN A 54 6.50 -20.34 -4.47
N GLY A 55 7.42 -19.48 -3.99
CA GLY A 55 7.38 -18.05 -4.21
C GLY A 55 7.57 -17.68 -5.69
N ARG A 56 6.85 -16.65 -6.13
CA ARG A 56 6.90 -16.14 -7.52
C ARG A 56 7.35 -14.67 -7.53
N PRO A 57 8.64 -14.37 -7.35
CA PRO A 57 9.12 -12.99 -7.21
C PRO A 57 8.75 -12.07 -8.38
N HIS A 58 8.71 -12.58 -9.61
CA HIS A 58 8.30 -11.81 -10.79
C HIS A 58 6.83 -11.38 -10.73
N THR A 59 5.93 -12.29 -10.36
CA THR A 59 4.50 -11.99 -10.20
C THR A 59 4.29 -11.01 -9.04
N THR A 60 4.95 -11.26 -7.90
CA THR A 60 4.91 -10.37 -6.74
C THR A 60 5.38 -8.97 -7.10
N LEU A 61 6.48 -8.84 -7.84
CA LEU A 61 6.96 -7.54 -8.31
C LEU A 61 5.90 -6.83 -9.16
N THR A 62 5.25 -7.53 -10.09
CA THR A 62 4.21 -6.93 -10.94
C THR A 62 3.06 -6.37 -10.10
N THR A 63 2.60 -7.13 -9.11
CA THR A 63 1.54 -6.70 -8.19
C THR A 63 1.97 -5.47 -7.36
N LEU A 64 3.16 -5.51 -6.76
CA LEU A 64 3.69 -4.39 -5.98
C LEU A 64 3.85 -3.12 -6.82
N LEU A 65 4.33 -3.26 -8.05
CA LEU A 65 4.43 -2.13 -8.98
C LEU A 65 3.07 -1.58 -9.36
N TRP A 66 2.09 -2.43 -9.60
CA TRP A 66 0.72 -2.00 -9.86
C TRP A 66 0.21 -1.09 -8.74
N PHE A 67 0.29 -1.54 -7.49
CA PHE A 67 -0.14 -0.77 -6.33
C PHE A 67 0.63 0.54 -6.19
N LYS A 68 1.96 0.49 -6.29
CA LYS A 68 2.80 1.69 -6.20
C LYS A 68 2.49 2.71 -7.30
N LEU A 69 2.32 2.26 -8.52
CA LEU A 69 2.10 3.14 -9.67
C LEU A 69 0.72 3.78 -9.64
N MET A 70 -0.31 3.06 -9.17
CA MET A 70 -1.66 3.62 -9.02
C MET A 70 -1.69 4.74 -7.98
N THR A 71 -1.13 4.51 -6.81
CA THR A 71 -1.09 5.54 -5.77
C THR A 71 -0.19 6.71 -6.14
N MET A 72 0.96 6.46 -6.76
CA MET A 72 1.96 7.49 -7.05
C MET A 72 1.60 8.38 -8.25
N PHE A 73 1.06 7.83 -9.33
CA PHE A 73 0.85 8.55 -10.59
C PHE A 73 -0.62 8.79 -10.94
N GLU A 74 -1.52 7.91 -10.51
CA GLU A 74 -2.94 8.10 -10.75
C GLU A 74 -3.64 8.77 -9.56
N GLY A 75 -3.02 8.77 -8.38
CA GLY A 75 -3.57 9.36 -7.16
C GLY A 75 -4.87 8.69 -6.72
N VAL A 76 -5.03 7.40 -7.03
CA VAL A 76 -6.21 6.61 -6.68
C VAL A 76 -5.80 5.32 -6.00
N HIS A 77 -6.71 4.78 -5.19
CA HIS A 77 -6.51 3.47 -4.60
C HIS A 77 -6.43 2.39 -5.71
N PRO A 78 -5.52 1.41 -5.61
CA PRO A 78 -5.32 0.39 -6.66
C PRO A 78 -6.56 -0.44 -7.01
N LEU A 79 -7.52 -0.55 -6.09
CA LEU A 79 -8.79 -1.23 -6.33
C LEU A 79 -9.83 -0.37 -7.07
N GLU A 80 -9.61 0.94 -7.16
CA GLU A 80 -10.55 1.90 -7.79
C GLU A 80 -10.12 2.34 -9.19
N GLY A 81 -8.94 1.99 -9.62
CA GLY A 81 -8.40 2.48 -10.88
C GLY A 81 -7.47 1.53 -11.58
N GLY A 82 -7.15 1.88 -12.82
CA GLY A 82 -6.18 1.21 -13.67
C GLY A 82 -5.09 2.16 -14.15
N ALA A 83 -3.97 1.58 -14.62
CA ALA A 83 -2.89 2.32 -15.23
C ALA A 83 -3.39 3.08 -16.46
N PHE A 84 -2.92 4.31 -16.64
CA PHE A 84 -3.30 5.16 -17.75
C PHE A 84 -4.81 5.39 -17.86
N ARG A 85 -5.43 5.90 -16.80
CA ARG A 85 -6.85 6.24 -16.80
C ARG A 85 -7.17 7.10 -18.03
N ARG A 86 -8.12 6.61 -18.83
CA ARG A 86 -8.57 7.34 -20.02
C ARG A 86 -9.37 8.57 -19.59
N LYS A 87 -9.01 9.72 -20.16
CA LYS A 87 -9.77 10.96 -19.99
C LYS A 87 -10.52 11.25 -21.27
N SER A 88 -11.78 11.62 -21.15
CA SER A 88 -12.56 12.09 -22.29
C SER A 88 -12.74 13.61 -22.20
N ARG A 89 -12.67 14.29 -23.32
CA ARG A 89 -12.97 15.74 -23.41
C ARG A 89 -14.40 16.07 -22.96
N ARG A 90 -15.31 15.12 -23.11
CA ARG A 90 -16.73 15.24 -22.74
C ARG A 90 -17.00 14.86 -21.28
N ASP A 91 -16.05 14.26 -20.61
CA ASP A 91 -16.16 13.79 -19.24
C ASP A 91 -15.90 14.94 -18.26
N ARG A 92 -16.91 15.79 -18.13
CA ARG A 92 -16.88 16.98 -17.27
C ARG A 92 -18.13 17.03 -16.38
N ARG A 93 -18.00 17.74 -15.26
CA ARG A 93 -19.14 18.03 -14.39
C ARG A 93 -20.24 18.71 -15.21
N TYR A 94 -21.49 18.36 -14.91
CA TYR A 94 -22.66 18.96 -15.52
C TYR A 94 -22.58 20.51 -15.48
N GLY A 95 -22.94 21.16 -16.57
CA GLY A 95 -22.89 22.64 -16.71
C GLY A 95 -21.55 23.23 -17.13
N LEU A 96 -20.45 22.46 -17.17
CA LEU A 96 -19.17 22.95 -17.66
C LEU A 96 -19.03 22.75 -19.18
N PRO A 97 -18.56 23.76 -19.93
CA PRO A 97 -18.34 23.63 -21.38
C PRO A 97 -17.24 22.63 -21.68
N SER A 98 -17.35 21.93 -22.80
CA SER A 98 -16.31 21.06 -23.30
C SER A 98 -15.07 21.85 -23.63
N GLU A 99 -13.89 21.35 -23.23
CA GLU A 99 -12.62 21.99 -23.55
C GLU A 99 -12.31 21.89 -25.04
N SER A 100 -11.61 22.89 -25.59
CA SER A 100 -11.15 22.86 -26.98
C SER A 100 -10.29 21.62 -27.25
N PRO A 101 -10.49 20.92 -28.39
CA PRO A 101 -9.64 19.78 -28.75
C PRO A 101 -8.15 20.14 -28.82
N PHE A 102 -7.83 21.34 -29.31
CA PHE A 102 -6.46 21.82 -29.45
C PHE A 102 -5.74 22.08 -28.13
N VAL A 103 -6.49 22.23 -27.03
CA VAL A 103 -5.95 22.37 -25.68
C VAL A 103 -5.94 21.02 -24.99
N PHE A 104 -7.03 20.26 -25.09
CA PHE A 104 -7.21 18.99 -24.39
C PHE A 104 -6.19 17.92 -24.83
N TYR A 105 -6.10 17.65 -26.13
CA TYR A 105 -5.28 16.53 -26.62
C TYR A 105 -3.77 16.72 -26.41
N PRO A 106 -3.16 17.90 -26.66
CA PRO A 106 -1.76 18.11 -26.35
C PRO A 106 -1.45 17.97 -24.87
N ARG A 107 -2.31 18.50 -23.98
CA ARG A 107 -2.15 18.36 -22.54
C ARG A 107 -2.26 16.89 -22.12
N TYR A 108 -3.27 16.18 -22.61
CA TYR A 108 -3.48 14.77 -22.30
C TYR A 108 -2.33 13.88 -22.79
N ALA A 109 -1.82 14.15 -23.99
CA ALA A 109 -0.66 13.44 -24.51
C ALA A 109 0.60 13.68 -23.66
N ARG A 110 0.83 14.93 -23.25
CA ARG A 110 1.94 15.27 -22.34
C ARG A 110 1.81 14.57 -20.99
N GLU A 111 0.66 14.65 -20.35
CA GLU A 111 0.40 13.96 -19.07
C GLU A 111 0.63 12.45 -19.18
N THR A 112 0.16 11.83 -20.29
CA THR A 112 0.35 10.39 -20.53
C THR A 112 1.82 10.05 -20.74
N ALA A 113 2.57 10.87 -21.48
CA ALA A 113 3.99 10.68 -21.70
C ALA A 113 4.80 10.85 -20.39
N ASP A 114 4.42 11.80 -19.55
CA ASP A 114 5.06 12.03 -18.25
C ASP A 114 4.82 10.82 -17.30
N LYS A 115 3.60 10.31 -17.27
CA LYS A 115 3.26 9.08 -16.53
C LYS A 115 4.05 7.88 -17.06
N ALA A 116 4.12 7.69 -18.37
CA ALA A 116 4.86 6.58 -18.97
C ALA A 116 6.36 6.65 -18.62
N ARG A 117 6.96 7.83 -18.64
CA ARG A 117 8.36 8.04 -18.20
C ARG A 117 8.54 7.71 -16.71
N GLY A 118 7.60 8.15 -15.87
CA GLY A 118 7.59 7.84 -14.44
C GLY A 118 7.47 6.35 -14.19
N TYR A 119 6.53 5.66 -14.84
CA TYR A 119 6.34 4.22 -14.74
C TYR A 119 7.61 3.46 -15.14
N TRP A 120 8.22 3.87 -16.26
CA TRP A 120 9.47 3.26 -16.73
C TRP A 120 10.61 3.42 -15.74
N SER A 121 10.74 4.62 -15.16
CA SER A 121 11.77 4.90 -14.14
C SER A 121 11.63 4.00 -12.91
N VAL A 122 10.41 3.88 -12.37
CA VAL A 122 10.13 3.01 -11.22
C VAL A 122 10.35 1.55 -11.57
N TYR A 123 9.87 1.10 -12.73
CA TYR A 123 10.05 -0.26 -13.21
C TYR A 123 11.54 -0.64 -13.32
N ARG A 124 12.35 0.24 -13.91
CA ARG A 124 13.81 0.00 -14.01
C ARG A 124 14.47 -0.20 -12.64
N LYS A 125 14.16 0.67 -11.67
CA LYS A 125 14.69 0.55 -10.30
C LYS A 125 14.26 -0.77 -9.65
N ALA A 126 13.00 -1.12 -9.77
CA ALA A 126 12.45 -2.35 -9.21
C ALA A 126 13.02 -3.61 -9.87
N ARG A 127 13.31 -3.56 -11.18
CA ARG A 127 14.01 -4.67 -11.90
C ARG A 127 15.44 -4.89 -11.41
N VAL A 128 16.15 -3.82 -11.04
CA VAL A 128 17.48 -3.94 -10.43
C VAL A 128 17.36 -4.65 -9.09
N ILE A 129 16.43 -4.23 -8.24
CA ILE A 129 16.19 -4.88 -6.95
C ILE A 129 15.84 -6.36 -7.13
N LEU A 130 14.95 -6.68 -8.07
CA LEU A 130 14.61 -8.09 -8.34
C LEU A 130 15.84 -8.91 -8.74
N LYS A 131 16.71 -8.36 -9.60
CA LYS A 131 17.94 -9.02 -10.02
C LYS A 131 18.88 -9.25 -8.84
N GLU A 132 19.05 -8.26 -7.98
CA GLU A 132 19.84 -8.37 -6.74
C GLU A 132 19.30 -9.49 -5.85
N VAL A 133 17.99 -9.50 -5.60
CA VAL A 133 17.33 -10.51 -4.77
C VAL A 133 17.48 -11.92 -5.33
N LEU A 134 17.33 -12.09 -6.64
CA LEU A 134 17.45 -13.41 -7.27
C LEU A 134 18.89 -13.95 -7.26
N ASN A 135 19.89 -13.07 -7.23
CA ASN A 135 21.31 -13.41 -7.21
C ASN A 135 21.89 -13.44 -5.79
N ALA A 136 21.12 -13.10 -4.76
CA ALA A 136 21.59 -13.08 -3.38
C ALA A 136 21.99 -14.49 -2.90
N THR A 137 23.13 -14.59 -2.24
CA THR A 137 23.67 -15.87 -1.71
C THR A 137 22.79 -16.45 -0.61
N ASP A 138 22.18 -15.58 0.20
CA ASP A 138 21.26 -15.92 1.30
C ASP A 138 19.80 -16.06 0.86
N ARG A 139 19.55 -16.11 -0.44
CA ARG A 139 18.19 -16.11 -1.01
C ARG A 139 17.26 -17.12 -0.35
N ARG A 140 17.73 -18.33 -0.06
CA ARG A 140 16.92 -19.42 0.48
C ARG A 140 16.76 -19.40 2.00
N THR A 141 17.65 -18.70 2.68
CA THR A 141 17.71 -18.64 4.15
C THR A 141 17.23 -17.30 4.69
N TYR A 142 16.85 -16.37 3.81
CA TYR A 142 16.40 -15.06 4.22
C TYR A 142 15.11 -15.16 5.06
N SER A 143 15.16 -14.53 6.22
CA SER A 143 14.00 -14.28 7.08
C SER A 143 13.99 -12.81 7.47
N ASP A 144 12.81 -12.27 7.70
CA ASP A 144 12.63 -10.91 8.20
C ASP A 144 12.11 -10.95 9.62
N ILE A 145 12.63 -10.07 10.47
CA ILE A 145 12.25 -10.02 11.89
C ILE A 145 10.75 -9.76 12.08
N ALA A 146 10.12 -9.06 11.13
CA ALA A 146 8.69 -8.76 11.18
C ALA A 146 7.79 -9.99 11.03
N ILE A 147 8.34 -11.10 10.47
CA ILE A 147 7.60 -12.36 10.30
C ILE A 147 8.22 -13.50 11.13
N ALA A 148 9.34 -13.25 11.80
CA ALA A 148 9.85 -14.20 12.76
C ALA A 148 8.79 -14.37 13.86
N PRO A 149 8.44 -15.62 14.24
CA PRO A 149 7.52 -15.80 15.34
C PRO A 149 8.13 -15.15 16.59
N SER A 150 7.45 -14.15 17.12
CA SER A 150 7.80 -13.62 18.43
C SER A 150 7.76 -14.76 19.44
N SER A 151 8.78 -14.86 20.30
CA SER A 151 8.69 -15.77 21.44
C SER A 151 7.43 -15.42 22.25
N GLU A 152 6.77 -16.41 22.84
CA GLU A 152 5.60 -16.16 23.72
C GLU A 152 5.94 -15.10 24.78
N ASP A 153 7.19 -15.08 25.27
CA ASP A 153 7.70 -14.11 26.24
C ASP A 153 7.77 -12.67 25.67
N GLU A 154 7.97 -12.49 24.37
CA GLU A 154 8.04 -11.19 23.73
C GLU A 154 6.62 -10.62 23.48
N PHE A 155 5.66 -11.50 23.23
CA PHE A 155 4.25 -11.14 23.10
C PHE A 155 3.63 -10.71 24.43
N ASP A 156 4.05 -11.33 25.53
CA ASP A 156 3.62 -10.96 26.89
C ASP A 156 4.24 -9.64 27.39
N ARG A 157 5.32 -9.16 26.73
CA ARG A 157 6.01 -7.90 27.05
C ARG A 157 5.54 -6.70 26.26
N LEU A 158 4.58 -6.83 25.34
CA LEU A 158 4.02 -5.70 24.62
C LEU A 158 3.21 -4.82 25.61
N ASP A 159 3.81 -3.75 26.08
CA ASP A 159 3.21 -2.76 27.00
C ASP A 159 1.84 -2.26 26.52
N LEU A 160 1.58 -2.32 25.22
CA LEU A 160 0.30 -1.96 24.62
C LEU A 160 -0.86 -2.82 25.12
N TYR A 161 -0.62 -4.13 25.37
CA TYR A 161 -1.64 -5.05 25.87
C TYR A 161 -1.89 -4.87 27.36
N HIS A 162 -0.89 -4.41 28.10
CA HIS A 162 -1.01 -4.13 29.54
C HIS A 162 -1.49 -2.70 29.83
N ALA A 163 -1.41 -1.78 28.84
CA ALA A 163 -1.78 -0.38 29.01
C ALA A 163 -3.25 -0.07 28.71
N THR A 164 -4.03 -1.02 28.20
CA THR A 164 -5.44 -0.80 27.83
C THR A 164 -6.33 -1.93 28.35
N ALA A 165 -7.53 -1.57 28.84
CA ALA A 165 -8.51 -2.56 29.34
C ALA A 165 -8.87 -3.61 28.26
N GLY A 166 -8.98 -3.20 26.99
CA GLY A 166 -9.23 -4.11 25.86
C GLY A 166 -8.06 -5.05 25.58
N GLY A 167 -6.81 -4.60 25.78
CA GLY A 167 -5.62 -5.42 25.67
C GLY A 167 -5.55 -6.49 26.76
N GLU A 168 -5.84 -6.13 28.00
CA GLU A 168 -5.91 -7.08 29.12
C GLU A 168 -7.00 -8.14 28.89
N GLU A 169 -8.16 -7.74 28.40
CA GLU A 169 -9.26 -8.65 28.07
C GLU A 169 -8.89 -9.63 26.95
N ALA A 170 -8.21 -9.15 25.91
CA ALA A 170 -7.71 -9.97 24.81
C ALA A 170 -6.66 -11.00 25.29
N LEU A 171 -5.74 -10.61 26.16
CA LEU A 171 -4.75 -11.49 26.77
C LEU A 171 -5.43 -12.54 27.68
N ALA A 172 -6.42 -12.15 28.47
CA ALA A 172 -7.17 -13.07 29.33
C ALA A 172 -7.94 -14.09 28.49
N TYR A 173 -8.55 -13.67 27.37
CA TYR A 173 -9.23 -14.56 26.44
C TYR A 173 -8.25 -15.57 25.80
N LYS A 174 -7.08 -15.10 25.31
CA LYS A 174 -6.05 -15.96 24.72
C LYS A 174 -5.57 -17.01 25.73
N ARG A 175 -5.22 -16.60 26.96
CA ARG A 175 -4.78 -17.52 28.03
C ARG A 175 -5.85 -18.59 28.37
N ARG A 176 -7.12 -18.21 28.26
CA ARG A 176 -8.23 -19.15 28.46
C ARG A 176 -8.31 -20.18 27.32
N GLN A 177 -8.13 -19.77 26.08
CA GLN A 177 -8.10 -20.65 24.90
C GLN A 177 -6.92 -21.61 24.96
N ASP A 178 -5.73 -21.14 25.32
CA ASP A 178 -4.53 -21.97 25.43
C ASP A 178 -4.64 -23.04 26.50
N ARG A 179 -5.37 -22.77 27.58
CA ARG A 179 -5.69 -23.80 28.62
C ARG A 179 -6.67 -24.83 28.11
N LEU A 180 -7.65 -24.45 27.30
CA LEU A 180 -8.66 -25.37 26.75
C LEU A 180 -8.09 -26.22 25.60
N GLY A 181 -7.10 -25.74 24.88
CA GLY A 181 -6.46 -26.46 23.78
C GLY A 181 -5.36 -27.44 24.20
N ARG A 182 -5.03 -27.49 25.50
CA ARG A 182 -4.07 -28.45 26.08
C ARG A 182 -4.71 -29.67 26.73
N VAL A 183 -6.02 -29.89 26.54
CA VAL A 183 -6.74 -31.10 26.91
C VAL A 183 -7.04 -31.87 25.63
#